data_cac4e2186c712520bd05748acce9c448
#
_entry.id   cac4e2186c712520bd05748acce9c448
#
_cell.length_a   1.000
_cell.length_b   1.000
_cell.length_c   1.000
_cell.angle_alpha   90.00
_cell.angle_beta   90.00
_cell.angle_gamma   90.00
#
_symmetry.space_group_name_H-M   'P 1'
#
loop_
_entity.id
_entity.type
_entity.pdbx_description
1 polymer ?
#
loop_
_entity_poly.entity_id
_entity_poly.type
_entity_poly.pdbx_seq_one_letter_code
_entity_poly.pdbx_strand_id
1 'polypeptide(L)'
;SDEVMKTAESLRSEFVIEVTGKVAAREQANDKLATGSVELHVDSLTVLNTAKTTPFEIKDGIEANDDTRLRYRYLDLRRPEMLENLKLRAKVTHSIRNYLDELEFIDVETPFLTKSTPEGARDYLVPSRVNQGHFYALPQSPQITKQLLMNAGFDRYYQIVKCFRDEDLRGDRQPEFTQVDLETSFLSEQEIQDITEGLIARVMKETKDIEVTLPFPRMKYDDVLALYGSDKPDTRFDMLLQDLTELVKGVDFKVFSEAPAVKAIVVKNAADKYSRKDIDKLIEQAKQHGAKGLAWVKFTSGELAGPVAKFLTDLSSELTAA
;
A
#
# COMPACT_ATOMS: atom_id res chain seq x y z
N SER A 1 -42.07 -6.60 31.96
CA SER A 1 -42.61 -7.74 32.73
C SER A 1 -41.47 -8.66 33.13
N ASP A 2 -41.64 -9.46 34.20
CA ASP A 2 -40.63 -10.42 34.67
C ASP A 2 -40.24 -11.45 33.56
N GLU A 3 -41.17 -11.77 32.69
CA GLU A 3 -40.92 -12.68 31.55
C GLU A 3 -39.98 -12.08 30.51
N VAL A 4 -40.14 -10.80 30.17
CA VAL A 4 -39.23 -10.07 29.27
C VAL A 4 -37.83 -9.99 29.89
N MET A 5 -37.72 -9.72 31.20
CA MET A 5 -36.43 -9.68 31.90
C MET A 5 -35.74 -11.06 31.88
N LYS A 6 -36.47 -12.13 32.18
CA LYS A 6 -35.92 -13.49 32.14
C LYS A 6 -35.42 -13.88 30.75
N THR A 7 -36.16 -13.52 29.71
CA THR A 7 -35.73 -13.74 28.31
C THR A 7 -34.50 -12.91 28.01
N ALA A 8 -34.46 -11.63 28.38
CA ALA A 8 -33.33 -10.74 28.14
C ALA A 8 -32.04 -11.25 28.83
N GLU A 9 -32.09 -11.78 30.04
CA GLU A 9 -30.96 -12.38 30.74
C GLU A 9 -30.40 -13.63 30.05
N SER A 10 -31.21 -14.33 29.28
CA SER A 10 -30.81 -15.51 28.53
C SER A 10 -30.09 -15.20 27.20
N LEU A 11 -30.12 -13.94 26.74
CA LEU A 11 -29.55 -13.55 25.47
C LEU A 11 -28.04 -13.72 25.47
N ARG A 12 -27.51 -14.07 24.29
CA ARG A 12 -26.09 -14.14 24.01
C ARG A 12 -25.78 -13.41 22.71
N SER A 13 -24.50 -13.13 22.49
CA SER A 13 -24.02 -12.50 21.25
C SER A 13 -24.54 -13.28 20.03
N GLU A 14 -24.88 -12.56 18.98
CA GLU A 14 -25.36 -13.08 17.70
C GLU A 14 -26.76 -13.72 17.72
N PHE A 15 -27.48 -13.67 18.83
CA PHE A 15 -28.90 -14.06 18.81
C PHE A 15 -29.71 -13.07 17.97
N VAL A 16 -30.66 -13.57 17.22
CA VAL A 16 -31.62 -12.74 16.48
C VAL A 16 -32.88 -12.64 17.31
N ILE A 17 -33.29 -11.42 17.62
CA ILE A 17 -34.43 -11.12 18.46
C ILE A 17 -35.42 -10.20 17.74
N GLU A 18 -36.68 -10.35 18.08
CA GLU A 18 -37.74 -9.42 17.74
C GLU A 18 -38.19 -8.71 19.04
N VAL A 19 -38.26 -7.39 19.00
CA VAL A 19 -38.74 -6.60 20.12
C VAL A 19 -39.87 -5.68 19.68
N THR A 20 -40.92 -5.61 20.52
CA THR A 20 -42.00 -4.64 20.39
C THR A 20 -42.01 -3.72 21.60
N GLY A 21 -42.19 -2.43 21.38
CA GLY A 21 -42.15 -1.47 22.47
C GLY A 21 -42.41 -0.04 22.03
N LYS A 22 -42.22 0.90 22.92
CA LYS A 22 -42.43 2.34 22.71
C LYS A 22 -41.07 3.04 22.61
N VAL A 23 -40.92 3.85 21.56
CA VAL A 23 -39.75 4.74 21.45
C VAL A 23 -39.93 5.92 22.39
N ALA A 24 -38.91 6.17 23.19
CA ALA A 24 -38.85 7.30 24.13
C ALA A 24 -37.55 8.08 23.93
N ALA A 25 -37.53 9.34 24.34
CA ALA A 25 -36.28 10.10 24.38
C ALA A 25 -35.39 9.54 25.49
N ARG A 26 -34.11 9.36 25.21
CA ARG A 26 -33.11 8.92 26.17
C ARG A 26 -32.79 10.08 27.15
N GLU A 27 -32.72 9.81 28.46
CA GLU A 27 -32.35 10.82 29.45
C GLU A 27 -30.97 11.42 29.20
N GLN A 28 -30.01 10.59 28.74
CA GLN A 28 -28.69 11.03 28.32
C GLN A 28 -28.41 10.51 26.91
N ALA A 29 -28.33 11.43 25.95
CA ALA A 29 -28.02 11.07 24.56
C ALA A 29 -26.66 10.40 24.47
N ASN A 30 -26.56 9.42 23.58
CA ASN A 30 -25.29 8.73 23.25
C ASN A 30 -24.84 9.13 21.86
N ASP A 31 -23.97 10.11 21.76
CA ASP A 31 -23.47 10.67 20.49
C ASP A 31 -22.66 9.65 19.64
N LYS A 32 -22.30 8.49 20.22
CA LYS A 32 -21.62 7.41 19.49
C LYS A 32 -22.57 6.54 18.64
N LEU A 33 -23.86 6.70 18.81
CA LEU A 33 -24.89 5.96 18.07
C LEU A 33 -25.71 6.90 17.19
N ALA A 34 -25.97 6.49 15.95
CA ALA A 34 -26.81 7.27 15.02
C ALA A 34 -28.22 7.54 15.55
N THR A 35 -28.74 6.64 16.40
CA THR A 35 -30.04 6.77 17.07
C THR A 35 -29.91 6.99 18.58
N GLY A 36 -28.78 7.54 19.02
CA GLY A 36 -28.43 7.63 20.43
C GLY A 36 -29.28 8.63 21.27
N SER A 37 -30.10 9.44 20.61
CA SER A 37 -31.06 10.35 21.30
C SER A 37 -32.34 9.66 21.76
N VAL A 38 -32.61 8.44 21.29
CA VAL A 38 -33.80 7.66 21.61
C VAL A 38 -33.45 6.28 22.14
N GLU A 39 -34.39 5.69 22.87
CA GLU A 39 -34.33 4.31 23.35
C GLU A 39 -35.68 3.62 23.17
N LEU A 40 -35.69 2.29 23.19
CA LEU A 40 -36.89 1.48 23.06
C LEU A 40 -37.25 0.88 24.42
N HIS A 41 -38.40 1.28 24.98
CA HIS A 41 -38.98 0.63 26.14
C HIS A 41 -39.73 -0.62 25.68
N VAL A 42 -39.13 -1.79 25.98
CA VAL A 42 -39.58 -3.09 25.44
C VAL A 42 -40.81 -3.61 26.21
N ASP A 43 -41.90 -3.84 25.47
CA ASP A 43 -43.11 -4.46 25.97
C ASP A 43 -43.09 -6.00 25.79
N SER A 44 -42.51 -6.49 24.65
CA SER A 44 -42.32 -7.91 24.39
C SER A 44 -40.99 -8.19 23.71
N LEU A 45 -40.42 -9.38 23.99
CA LEU A 45 -39.14 -9.83 23.47
C LEU A 45 -39.24 -11.32 23.05
N THR A 46 -38.98 -11.60 21.82
CA THR A 46 -39.00 -12.96 21.25
C THR A 46 -37.63 -13.29 20.67
N VAL A 47 -37.07 -14.46 20.99
CA VAL A 47 -35.86 -14.98 20.38
C VAL A 47 -36.25 -15.70 19.09
N LEU A 48 -35.92 -15.12 17.92
CA LEU A 48 -36.20 -15.70 16.62
C LEU A 48 -35.20 -16.79 16.27
N ASN A 49 -33.93 -16.60 16.64
CA ASN A 49 -32.87 -17.58 16.40
C ASN A 49 -31.74 -17.42 17.42
N THR A 50 -31.15 -18.55 17.78
CA THR A 50 -29.98 -18.60 18.65
C THR A 50 -28.71 -18.80 17.81
N ALA A 51 -27.56 -18.43 18.37
CA ALA A 51 -26.25 -18.63 17.74
C ALA A 51 -25.29 -19.33 18.68
N LYS A 52 -24.33 -20.06 18.11
CA LYS A 52 -23.15 -20.54 18.85
C LYS A 52 -22.23 -19.38 19.14
N THR A 53 -21.46 -19.46 20.22
CA THR A 53 -20.41 -18.51 20.52
C THR A 53 -19.42 -18.42 19.38
N THR A 54 -19.14 -17.19 18.94
CA THR A 54 -18.17 -16.92 17.86
C THR A 54 -16.73 -17.16 18.36
N PRO A 55 -15.79 -17.57 17.49
CA PRO A 55 -14.39 -17.82 17.87
C PRO A 55 -13.65 -16.55 18.30
N PHE A 56 -14.18 -15.38 17.97
CA PHE A 56 -13.72 -14.05 18.38
C PHE A 56 -14.90 -13.06 18.33
N GLU A 57 -14.76 -11.95 19.02
CA GLU A 57 -15.75 -10.87 18.99
C GLU A 57 -15.72 -10.12 17.64
N ILE A 58 -16.89 -9.75 17.13
CA ILE A 58 -17.02 -8.99 15.87
C ILE A 58 -16.91 -7.50 16.18
N LYS A 59 -15.69 -7.08 16.49
CA LYS A 59 -15.31 -5.68 16.75
C LYS A 59 -13.85 -5.44 16.31
N ASP A 60 -13.45 -4.20 16.20
CA ASP A 60 -12.05 -3.86 15.94
C ASP A 60 -11.19 -4.00 17.19
N GLY A 61 -9.85 -4.09 17.01
CA GLY A 61 -8.90 -4.22 18.12
C GLY A 61 -8.92 -5.57 18.83
N ILE A 62 -9.31 -6.66 18.14
CA ILE A 62 -9.28 -8.02 18.69
C ILE A 62 -7.86 -8.61 18.68
N GLU A 63 -7.56 -9.48 19.66
CA GLU A 63 -6.29 -10.20 19.77
C GLU A 63 -6.28 -11.56 19.02
N ALA A 64 -7.30 -11.85 18.20
CA ALA A 64 -7.34 -13.08 17.42
C ALA A 64 -6.19 -13.13 16.41
N ASN A 65 -5.50 -14.28 16.35
CA ASN A 65 -4.42 -14.51 15.38
C ASN A 65 -4.96 -14.64 13.94
N ASP A 66 -4.08 -14.47 12.97
CA ASP A 66 -4.44 -14.49 11.56
C ASP A 66 -5.01 -15.84 11.12
N ASP A 67 -4.52 -16.96 11.62
CA ASP A 67 -5.05 -18.30 11.28
C ASP A 67 -6.53 -18.42 11.67
N THR A 68 -6.91 -17.96 12.85
CA THR A 68 -8.31 -17.95 13.30
C THR A 68 -9.16 -17.02 12.46
N ARG A 69 -8.67 -15.82 12.17
CA ARG A 69 -9.36 -14.83 11.32
C ARG A 69 -9.55 -15.35 9.89
N LEU A 70 -8.55 -15.99 9.31
CA LEU A 70 -8.62 -16.59 7.98
C LEU A 70 -9.58 -17.79 7.95
N ARG A 71 -9.54 -18.64 8.97
CA ARG A 71 -10.45 -19.79 9.07
C ARG A 71 -11.91 -19.37 9.15
N TYR A 72 -12.19 -18.30 9.87
CA TYR A 72 -13.54 -17.74 10.03
C TYR A 72 -13.69 -16.40 9.30
N ARG A 73 -13.18 -16.34 8.08
CA ARG A 73 -13.09 -15.11 7.28
C ARG A 73 -14.42 -14.38 7.14
N TYR A 74 -15.53 -15.13 7.02
CA TYR A 74 -16.88 -14.57 6.93
C TYR A 74 -17.31 -13.80 8.19
N LEU A 75 -16.78 -14.14 9.36
CA LEU A 75 -16.98 -13.38 10.60
C LEU A 75 -16.01 -12.19 10.68
N ASP A 76 -14.75 -12.39 10.30
CA ASP A 76 -13.75 -11.31 10.29
C ASP A 76 -14.18 -10.16 9.35
N LEU A 77 -14.79 -10.47 8.21
CA LEU A 77 -15.32 -9.47 7.27
C LEU A 77 -16.50 -8.65 7.81
N ARG A 78 -17.13 -9.07 8.91
CA ARG A 78 -18.17 -8.30 9.59
C ARG A 78 -17.62 -7.24 10.53
N ARG A 79 -16.34 -7.27 10.85
CA ARG A 79 -15.67 -6.23 11.64
C ARG A 79 -15.70 -4.91 10.85
N PRO A 80 -15.98 -3.77 11.53
CA PRO A 80 -16.07 -2.47 10.87
C PRO A 80 -14.86 -2.16 9.98
N GLU A 81 -13.63 -2.32 10.48
CA GLU A 81 -12.39 -2.11 9.73
C GLU A 81 -12.34 -2.93 8.43
N MET A 82 -12.66 -4.21 8.51
CA MET A 82 -12.63 -5.10 7.35
C MET A 82 -13.72 -4.77 6.33
N LEU A 83 -14.92 -4.42 6.81
CA LEU A 83 -16.02 -3.99 5.97
C LEU A 83 -15.69 -2.68 5.25
N GLU A 84 -15.12 -1.70 5.95
CA GLU A 84 -14.69 -0.42 5.35
C GLU A 84 -13.61 -0.61 4.30
N ASN A 85 -12.66 -1.53 4.51
CA ASN A 85 -11.65 -1.86 3.48
C ASN A 85 -12.30 -2.40 2.20
N LEU A 86 -13.32 -3.25 2.30
CA LEU A 86 -14.04 -3.75 1.12
C LEU A 86 -14.87 -2.65 0.45
N LYS A 87 -15.52 -1.78 1.21
CA LYS A 87 -16.24 -0.62 0.68
C LYS A 87 -15.30 0.34 -0.04
N LEU A 88 -14.11 0.61 0.55
CA LEU A 88 -13.08 1.43 -0.08
C LEU A 88 -12.65 0.81 -1.42
N ARG A 89 -12.36 -0.50 -1.44
CA ARG A 89 -12.00 -1.21 -2.67
C ARG A 89 -13.10 -1.08 -3.74
N ALA A 90 -14.36 -1.25 -3.37
CA ALA A 90 -15.48 -1.09 -4.28
C ALA A 90 -15.56 0.35 -4.83
N LYS A 91 -15.38 1.34 -3.96
CA LYS A 91 -15.37 2.76 -4.35
C LYS A 91 -14.22 3.10 -5.30
N VAL A 92 -13.01 2.58 -5.04
CA VAL A 92 -11.84 2.71 -5.94
C VAL A 92 -12.17 2.14 -7.31
N THR A 93 -12.70 0.92 -7.37
CA THR A 93 -13.06 0.25 -8.63
C THR A 93 -14.10 1.05 -9.42
N HIS A 94 -15.10 1.60 -8.74
CA HIS A 94 -16.14 2.42 -9.35
C HIS A 94 -15.57 3.74 -9.91
N SER A 95 -14.74 4.42 -9.13
CA SER A 95 -14.05 5.65 -9.54
C SER A 95 -13.20 5.44 -10.80
N ILE A 96 -12.44 4.33 -10.84
CA ILE A 96 -11.62 3.97 -12.01
C ILE A 96 -12.50 3.78 -13.26
N ARG A 97 -13.59 3.01 -13.16
CA ARG A 97 -14.51 2.80 -14.28
C ARG A 97 -15.08 4.11 -14.79
N ASN A 98 -15.62 4.93 -13.91
CA ASN A 98 -16.20 6.22 -14.31
C ASN A 98 -15.18 7.11 -15.03
N TYR A 99 -13.95 7.18 -14.53
CA TYR A 99 -12.90 7.99 -15.15
C TYR A 99 -12.52 7.47 -16.55
N LEU A 100 -12.38 6.17 -16.70
CA LEU A 100 -12.01 5.58 -18.00
C LEU A 100 -13.17 5.64 -19.01
N ASP A 101 -14.41 5.46 -18.55
CA ASP A 101 -15.61 5.62 -19.38
C ASP A 101 -15.77 7.06 -19.89
N GLU A 102 -15.50 8.07 -19.05
CA GLU A 102 -15.47 9.49 -19.44
C GLU A 102 -14.41 9.79 -20.52
N LEU A 103 -13.34 8.98 -20.59
CA LEU A 103 -12.28 9.06 -21.60
C LEU A 103 -12.52 8.12 -22.79
N GLU A 104 -13.72 7.57 -22.92
CA GLU A 104 -14.15 6.68 -24.02
C GLU A 104 -13.36 5.37 -24.10
N PHE A 105 -12.81 4.88 -22.98
CA PHE A 105 -12.29 3.52 -22.90
C PHE A 105 -13.43 2.50 -22.86
N ILE A 106 -13.22 1.38 -23.51
CA ILE A 106 -14.21 0.27 -23.58
C ILE A 106 -13.79 -0.83 -22.61
N ASP A 107 -14.64 -1.16 -21.63
CA ASP A 107 -14.46 -2.31 -20.73
C ASP A 107 -14.79 -3.61 -21.47
N VAL A 108 -13.77 -4.44 -21.72
CA VAL A 108 -13.93 -5.69 -22.46
C VAL A 108 -13.44 -6.88 -21.63
N GLU A 109 -14.34 -7.80 -21.31
CA GLU A 109 -13.99 -9.05 -20.64
C GLU A 109 -13.20 -9.98 -21.58
N THR A 110 -12.08 -10.49 -21.09
CA THR A 110 -11.19 -11.40 -21.81
C THR A 110 -11.25 -12.82 -21.22
N PRO A 111 -10.98 -13.87 -22.02
CA PRO A 111 -11.00 -15.25 -21.53
C PRO A 111 -9.96 -15.53 -20.46
N PHE A 112 -10.31 -16.34 -19.44
CA PHE A 112 -9.36 -16.88 -18.46
C PHE A 112 -8.78 -18.25 -18.86
N LEU A 113 -9.51 -19.05 -19.63
CA LEU A 113 -9.01 -20.32 -20.13
C LEU A 113 -8.29 -20.10 -21.47
N THR A 114 -7.00 -19.83 -21.40
CA THR A 114 -6.18 -19.47 -22.55
C THR A 114 -5.08 -20.51 -22.83
N LYS A 115 -4.24 -20.26 -23.82
CA LYS A 115 -2.99 -20.98 -24.01
C LYS A 115 -1.93 -20.37 -23.08
N SER A 116 -0.96 -21.22 -22.68
CA SER A 116 0.25 -20.75 -22.01
C SER A 116 0.98 -19.70 -22.82
N THR A 117 1.44 -18.63 -22.17
CA THR A 117 2.17 -17.53 -22.79
C THR A 117 3.46 -17.25 -22.01
N PRO A 118 4.58 -16.96 -22.70
CA PRO A 118 5.85 -16.69 -22.03
C PRO A 118 5.91 -15.23 -21.51
N GLU A 119 5.25 -14.94 -20.39
CA GLU A 119 5.21 -13.58 -19.80
C GLU A 119 6.13 -13.40 -18.59
N GLY A 120 7.05 -14.31 -18.32
CA GLY A 120 8.06 -14.18 -17.28
C GLY A 120 7.77 -14.95 -15.99
N ALA A 121 6.51 -15.15 -15.60
CA ALA A 121 6.11 -16.04 -14.51
C ALA A 121 5.77 -17.45 -15.03
N ARG A 122 5.59 -18.40 -14.11
CA ARG A 122 4.99 -19.70 -14.45
C ARG A 122 3.47 -19.56 -14.48
N ASP A 123 2.85 -20.28 -15.43
CA ASP A 123 1.41 -20.34 -15.57
C ASP A 123 0.78 -21.36 -14.61
N TYR A 124 -0.38 -21.05 -14.07
CA TYR A 124 -1.26 -22.05 -13.49
C TYR A 124 -1.96 -22.83 -14.60
N LEU A 125 -1.85 -24.16 -14.58
CA LEU A 125 -2.42 -25.02 -15.59
C LEU A 125 -3.74 -25.63 -15.13
N VAL A 126 -4.73 -25.63 -16.04
CA VAL A 126 -6.04 -26.24 -15.82
C VAL A 126 -6.18 -27.43 -16.78
N PRO A 127 -6.27 -28.67 -16.28
CA PRO A 127 -6.42 -29.86 -17.13
C PRO A 127 -7.70 -29.81 -17.95
N SER A 128 -7.63 -30.14 -19.25
CA SER A 128 -8.81 -30.27 -20.09
C SER A 128 -9.41 -31.67 -19.95
N ARG A 129 -10.65 -31.76 -19.48
CA ARG A 129 -11.40 -33.03 -19.43
C ARG A 129 -11.78 -33.53 -20.82
N VAL A 130 -12.06 -32.60 -21.74
CA VAL A 130 -12.52 -32.93 -23.10
C VAL A 130 -11.36 -33.36 -24.00
N ASN A 131 -10.20 -32.68 -23.86
CA ASN A 131 -9.00 -32.98 -24.66
C ASN A 131 -7.91 -33.57 -23.74
N GLN A 132 -7.89 -34.93 -23.66
CA GLN A 132 -6.91 -35.62 -22.81
C GLN A 132 -5.46 -35.25 -23.17
N GLY A 133 -4.64 -35.02 -22.13
CA GLY A 133 -3.24 -34.60 -22.31
C GLY A 133 -3.04 -33.13 -22.65
N HIS A 134 -4.11 -32.35 -22.75
CA HIS A 134 -4.05 -30.90 -22.99
C HIS A 134 -4.45 -30.10 -21.76
N PHE A 135 -3.92 -28.87 -21.66
CA PHE A 135 -4.16 -27.97 -20.55
C PHE A 135 -4.52 -26.58 -21.06
N TYR A 136 -5.36 -25.89 -20.34
CA TYR A 136 -5.46 -24.44 -20.39
C TYR A 136 -4.48 -23.83 -19.41
N ALA A 137 -4.09 -22.59 -19.65
CA ALA A 137 -3.36 -21.77 -18.70
C ALA A 137 -4.25 -20.61 -18.21
N LEU A 138 -4.13 -20.26 -16.93
CA LEU A 138 -4.72 -19.03 -16.41
C LEU A 138 -3.85 -17.82 -16.79
N PRO A 139 -4.41 -16.68 -17.22
CA PRO A 139 -3.65 -15.58 -17.78
C PRO A 139 -2.82 -14.88 -16.69
N GLN A 140 -1.56 -14.60 -17.01
CA GLN A 140 -0.69 -13.72 -16.22
C GLN A 140 -1.07 -12.23 -16.39
N SER A 141 -1.59 -11.91 -17.58
CA SER A 141 -2.26 -10.68 -17.97
C SER A 141 -3.08 -10.94 -19.23
N PRO A 142 -4.02 -10.07 -19.63
CA PRO A 142 -4.77 -10.22 -20.88
C PRO A 142 -4.00 -9.76 -22.13
N GLN A 143 -2.67 -9.81 -22.12
CA GLN A 143 -1.79 -9.18 -23.11
C GLN A 143 -2.11 -9.55 -24.56
N ILE A 144 -2.28 -10.83 -24.88
CA ILE A 144 -2.57 -11.24 -26.25
C ILE A 144 -3.93 -10.74 -26.71
N THR A 145 -4.94 -10.84 -25.84
CA THR A 145 -6.30 -10.46 -26.19
C THR A 145 -6.43 -8.96 -26.39
N LYS A 146 -5.85 -8.14 -25.47
CA LYS A 146 -5.92 -6.69 -25.62
C LYS A 146 -5.18 -6.19 -26.86
N GLN A 147 -4.06 -6.81 -27.22
CA GLN A 147 -3.38 -6.49 -28.47
C GLN A 147 -4.21 -6.84 -29.70
N LEU A 148 -4.93 -7.96 -29.68
CA LEU A 148 -5.86 -8.33 -30.75
C LEU A 148 -7.04 -7.36 -30.83
N LEU A 149 -7.50 -6.81 -29.69
CA LEU A 149 -8.54 -5.78 -29.67
C LEU A 149 -8.06 -4.48 -30.33
N MET A 150 -6.79 -4.08 -30.12
CA MET A 150 -6.20 -2.95 -30.87
C MET A 150 -6.23 -3.19 -32.37
N ASN A 151 -5.83 -4.40 -32.82
CA ASN A 151 -5.91 -4.80 -34.24
C ASN A 151 -7.35 -4.83 -34.78
N ALA A 152 -8.32 -5.06 -33.91
CA ALA A 152 -9.75 -5.02 -34.23
C ALA A 152 -10.36 -3.60 -34.24
N GLY A 153 -9.55 -2.55 -33.98
CA GLY A 153 -9.98 -1.16 -34.00
C GLY A 153 -10.52 -0.63 -32.68
N PHE A 154 -10.23 -1.29 -31.57
CA PHE A 154 -10.54 -0.75 -30.23
C PHE A 154 -9.41 0.17 -29.81
N ASP A 155 -9.51 1.44 -30.06
CA ASP A 155 -8.44 2.41 -29.80
C ASP A 155 -8.19 2.64 -28.32
N ARG A 156 -9.14 2.35 -27.46
CA ARG A 156 -9.05 2.50 -26.00
C ARG A 156 -9.75 1.34 -25.31
N TYR A 157 -8.97 0.44 -24.77
CA TYR A 157 -9.43 -0.72 -24.01
C TYR A 157 -9.03 -0.59 -22.55
N TYR A 158 -9.89 -1.03 -21.65
CA TYR A 158 -9.51 -1.36 -20.28
C TYR A 158 -10.25 -2.59 -19.76
N GLN A 159 -9.73 -3.16 -18.69
CA GLN A 159 -10.41 -4.19 -17.90
C GLN A 159 -9.91 -4.18 -16.46
N ILE A 160 -10.80 -4.34 -15.49
CA ILE A 160 -10.40 -4.65 -14.11
C ILE A 160 -10.42 -6.18 -13.98
N VAL A 161 -9.27 -6.81 -14.14
CA VAL A 161 -9.12 -8.23 -14.45
C VAL A 161 -8.33 -8.98 -13.39
N LYS A 162 -8.73 -10.24 -13.12
CA LYS A 162 -7.94 -11.19 -12.34
C LYS A 162 -6.78 -11.71 -13.17
N CYS A 163 -5.59 -11.71 -12.54
CA CYS A 163 -4.35 -12.24 -13.10
C CYS A 163 -3.75 -13.26 -12.16
N PHE A 164 -3.00 -14.21 -12.72
CA PHE A 164 -2.51 -15.38 -12.02
C PHE A 164 -1.02 -15.59 -12.33
N ARG A 165 -0.18 -15.74 -11.31
CA ARG A 165 1.26 -16.01 -11.48
C ARG A 165 1.71 -17.02 -10.44
N ASP A 166 2.25 -18.15 -10.88
CA ASP A 166 2.82 -19.18 -10.01
C ASP A 166 4.27 -18.82 -9.69
N GLU A 167 4.41 -17.92 -8.74
CA GLU A 167 5.70 -17.38 -8.26
C GLU A 167 5.79 -17.47 -6.73
N ASP A 168 6.99 -17.30 -6.21
CA ASP A 168 7.23 -17.24 -4.77
C ASP A 168 6.50 -16.04 -4.16
N LEU A 169 5.79 -16.28 -3.08
CA LEU A 169 5.05 -15.26 -2.34
C LEU A 169 6.01 -14.27 -1.68
N ARG A 170 5.66 -13.01 -1.73
CA ARG A 170 6.34 -11.92 -1.02
C ARG A 170 5.29 -11.08 -0.30
N GLY A 171 5.70 -10.15 0.57
CA GLY A 171 4.79 -9.42 1.44
C GLY A 171 3.54 -8.83 0.76
N ASP A 172 3.69 -8.32 -0.46
CA ASP A 172 2.62 -7.70 -1.26
C ASP A 172 2.27 -8.47 -2.55
N ARG A 173 2.90 -9.62 -2.80
CA ARG A 173 2.69 -10.43 -4.02
C ARG A 173 1.91 -11.69 -3.70
N GLN A 174 0.76 -11.82 -4.35
CA GLN A 174 -0.12 -12.97 -4.24
C GLN A 174 -0.20 -13.69 -5.59
N PRO A 175 -0.43 -15.02 -5.61
CA PRO A 175 -0.52 -15.79 -6.85
C PRO A 175 -1.74 -15.41 -7.70
N GLU A 176 -2.77 -14.86 -7.06
CA GLU A 176 -3.96 -14.30 -7.69
C GLU A 176 -4.13 -12.84 -7.26
N PHE A 177 -4.20 -11.93 -8.21
CA PHE A 177 -4.33 -10.49 -7.95
C PHE A 177 -5.19 -9.81 -9.02
N THR A 178 -5.56 -8.56 -8.78
CA THR A 178 -6.37 -7.79 -9.71
C THR A 178 -5.52 -6.68 -10.32
N GLN A 179 -5.57 -6.54 -11.65
CA GLN A 179 -5.00 -5.42 -12.39
C GLN A 179 -6.10 -4.48 -12.88
N VAL A 180 -5.77 -3.21 -12.98
CA VAL A 180 -6.40 -2.28 -13.91
C VAL A 180 -5.54 -2.33 -15.16
N ASP A 181 -6.01 -3.02 -16.18
CA ASP A 181 -5.27 -3.23 -17.41
C ASP A 181 -5.82 -2.32 -18.51
N LEU A 182 -4.92 -1.62 -19.20
CA LEU A 182 -5.26 -0.68 -20.26
C LEU A 182 -4.42 -0.98 -21.50
N GLU A 183 -5.00 -0.72 -22.67
CA GLU A 183 -4.28 -0.71 -23.95
C GLU A 183 -4.85 0.39 -24.83
N THR A 184 -3.99 1.09 -25.54
CA THR A 184 -4.38 2.22 -26.40
C THR A 184 -3.62 2.20 -27.73
N SER A 185 -4.28 2.73 -28.77
CA SER A 185 -3.65 3.00 -30.07
C SER A 185 -3.46 4.50 -30.25
N PHE A 186 -2.46 4.92 -31.03
CA PHE A 186 -2.23 6.30 -31.47
C PHE A 186 -1.97 7.35 -30.39
N LEU A 187 -1.69 6.93 -29.15
CA LEU A 187 -1.32 7.84 -28.07
C LEU A 187 0.20 7.92 -27.91
N SER A 188 0.68 9.12 -27.59
CA SER A 188 2.07 9.35 -27.20
C SER A 188 2.32 8.93 -25.74
N GLU A 189 3.59 8.81 -25.36
CA GLU A 189 4.01 8.56 -23.99
C GLU A 189 3.41 9.59 -23.01
N GLN A 190 3.42 10.88 -23.39
CA GLN A 190 2.89 11.94 -22.52
C GLN A 190 1.39 11.78 -22.31
N GLU A 191 0.61 11.44 -23.33
CA GLU A 191 -0.84 11.25 -23.20
C GLU A 191 -1.18 10.06 -22.29
N ILE A 192 -0.40 8.96 -22.33
CA ILE A 192 -0.56 7.84 -21.40
C ILE A 192 -0.26 8.26 -19.96
N GLN A 193 0.78 9.07 -19.76
CA GLN A 193 1.12 9.61 -18.45
C GLN A 193 0.01 10.52 -17.93
N ASP A 194 -0.53 11.41 -18.75
CA ASP A 194 -1.60 12.33 -18.38
C ASP A 194 -2.89 11.59 -17.99
N ILE A 195 -3.26 10.54 -18.73
CA ILE A 195 -4.39 9.66 -18.40
C ILE A 195 -4.15 8.97 -17.05
N THR A 196 -2.97 8.44 -16.82
CA THR A 196 -2.64 7.70 -15.59
C THR A 196 -2.59 8.64 -14.38
N GLU A 197 -1.99 9.81 -14.53
CA GLU A 197 -1.95 10.84 -13.48
C GLU A 197 -3.35 11.33 -13.12
N GLY A 198 -4.19 11.59 -14.11
CA GLY A 198 -5.58 11.98 -13.92
C GLY A 198 -6.39 10.88 -13.21
N LEU A 199 -6.18 9.61 -13.57
CA LEU A 199 -6.80 8.46 -12.90
C LEU A 199 -6.45 8.41 -11.41
N ILE A 200 -5.16 8.54 -11.08
CA ILE A 200 -4.69 8.52 -9.69
C ILE A 200 -5.25 9.70 -8.91
N ALA A 201 -5.21 10.91 -9.48
CA ALA A 201 -5.74 12.11 -8.85
C ALA A 201 -7.24 11.98 -8.56
N ARG A 202 -8.02 11.48 -9.53
CA ARG A 202 -9.46 11.23 -9.39
C ARG A 202 -9.77 10.23 -8.28
N VAL A 203 -9.07 9.09 -8.27
CA VAL A 203 -9.24 8.05 -7.24
C VAL A 203 -8.90 8.59 -5.85
N MET A 204 -7.79 9.30 -5.69
CA MET A 204 -7.39 9.87 -4.40
C MET A 204 -8.38 10.90 -3.90
N LYS A 205 -8.87 11.78 -4.78
CA LYS A 205 -9.90 12.77 -4.44
C LYS A 205 -11.20 12.13 -4.00
N GLU A 206 -11.74 11.21 -4.80
CA GLU A 206 -13.05 10.62 -4.53
C GLU A 206 -13.05 9.67 -3.33
N THR A 207 -11.93 8.98 -3.06
CA THR A 207 -11.89 7.93 -2.04
C THR A 207 -11.33 8.39 -0.69
N LYS A 208 -10.42 9.37 -0.70
CA LYS A 208 -9.70 9.85 0.49
C LYS A 208 -9.80 11.37 0.71
N ASP A 209 -10.44 12.08 -0.21
CA ASP A 209 -10.48 13.56 -0.25
C ASP A 209 -9.08 14.20 -0.22
N ILE A 210 -8.14 13.56 -0.93
CA ILE A 210 -6.76 14.03 -1.06
C ILE A 210 -6.60 14.68 -2.43
N GLU A 211 -6.19 15.95 -2.46
CA GLU A 211 -5.76 16.64 -3.67
C GLU A 211 -4.32 16.26 -4.01
N VAL A 212 -4.12 15.74 -5.19
CA VAL A 212 -2.81 15.36 -5.71
C VAL A 212 -2.33 16.42 -6.69
N THR A 213 -1.11 16.92 -6.47
CA THR A 213 -0.51 17.91 -7.39
C THR A 213 -0.06 17.21 -8.67
N LEU A 214 -0.50 17.75 -9.81
CA LEU A 214 -0.11 17.27 -11.13
C LEU A 214 0.70 18.35 -11.86
N PRO A 215 1.59 17.98 -12.80
CA PRO A 215 2.03 16.61 -13.09
C PRO A 215 2.90 16.03 -11.98
N PHE A 216 3.00 14.71 -11.89
CA PHE A 216 3.95 14.07 -10.97
C PHE A 216 5.39 14.43 -11.35
N PRO A 217 6.31 14.60 -10.36
CA PRO A 217 7.72 14.81 -10.64
C PRO A 217 8.31 13.69 -11.49
N ARG A 218 9.02 14.06 -12.54
CA ARG A 218 9.72 13.12 -13.42
C ARG A 218 11.20 13.16 -13.13
N MET A 219 11.80 12.02 -12.86
CA MET A 219 13.21 11.89 -12.55
C MET A 219 13.85 10.83 -13.46
N LYS A 220 15.08 11.08 -13.90
CA LYS A 220 15.85 10.05 -14.61
C LYS A 220 16.31 8.98 -13.64
N TYR A 221 16.41 7.74 -14.11
CA TYR A 221 16.82 6.60 -13.30
C TYR A 221 18.17 6.82 -12.61
N ASP A 222 19.18 7.29 -13.36
CA ASP A 222 20.51 7.54 -12.80
C ASP A 222 20.50 8.62 -11.72
N ASP A 223 19.72 9.69 -11.92
CA ASP A 223 19.56 10.76 -10.92
C ASP A 223 18.90 10.24 -9.64
N VAL A 224 17.87 9.40 -9.79
CA VAL A 224 17.18 8.79 -8.66
C VAL A 224 18.13 7.91 -7.85
N LEU A 225 18.89 7.04 -8.52
CA LEU A 225 19.89 6.21 -7.84
C LEU A 225 21.01 7.03 -7.21
N ALA A 226 21.47 8.08 -7.87
CA ALA A 226 22.51 8.96 -7.34
C ALA A 226 22.06 9.72 -6.07
N LEU A 227 20.81 10.19 -6.05
CA LEU A 227 20.25 11.03 -4.98
C LEU A 227 19.61 10.24 -3.84
N TYR A 228 18.99 9.10 -4.11
CA TYR A 228 18.21 8.33 -3.13
C TYR A 228 18.77 6.93 -2.85
N GLY A 229 19.66 6.42 -3.70
CA GLY A 229 20.18 5.06 -3.56
C GLY A 229 19.15 3.95 -3.83
N SER A 230 18.01 4.28 -4.40
CA SER A 230 16.89 3.38 -4.68
C SER A 230 16.12 3.86 -5.91
N ASP A 231 15.58 2.93 -6.68
CA ASP A 231 14.64 3.19 -7.77
C ASP A 231 13.21 3.53 -7.31
N LYS A 232 12.97 3.50 -5.99
CA LYS A 232 11.70 3.85 -5.33
C LYS A 232 11.91 4.95 -4.29
N PRO A 233 12.18 6.19 -4.71
CA PRO A 233 12.54 7.26 -3.80
C PRO A 233 11.35 7.68 -2.92
N ASP A 234 11.59 7.90 -1.64
CA ASP A 234 10.64 8.59 -0.78
C ASP A 234 10.94 10.10 -0.83
N THR A 235 10.11 10.84 -1.52
CA THR A 235 10.27 12.28 -1.74
C THR A 235 9.58 13.15 -0.66
N ARG A 236 9.04 12.53 0.42
CA ARG A 236 8.34 13.25 1.48
C ARG A 236 9.26 13.96 2.47
N PHE A 237 10.54 13.68 2.40
CA PHE A 237 11.56 14.31 3.24
C PHE A 237 12.84 14.61 2.46
N ASP A 238 13.60 15.58 2.93
CA ASP A 238 14.79 16.12 2.28
C ASP A 238 16.06 15.56 2.96
N MET A 239 16.49 14.35 2.55
CA MET A 239 17.76 13.74 2.94
C MET A 239 18.43 13.07 1.73
N LEU A 240 18.80 13.89 0.75
CA LEU A 240 19.42 13.40 -0.47
C LEU A 240 20.87 12.99 -0.20
N LEU A 241 21.33 11.97 -0.93
CA LEU A 241 22.74 11.59 -0.96
C LEU A 241 23.55 12.70 -1.62
N GLN A 242 24.58 13.16 -0.92
CA GLN A 242 25.55 14.12 -1.45
C GLN A 242 26.78 13.39 -1.96
N ASP A 243 27.24 13.73 -3.15
CA ASP A 243 28.48 13.17 -3.70
C ASP A 243 29.67 14.01 -3.25
N LEU A 244 30.48 13.45 -2.38
CA LEU A 244 31.68 14.08 -1.84
C LEU A 244 32.98 13.54 -2.47
N THR A 245 32.88 12.66 -3.48
CA THR A 245 34.01 11.91 -4.02
C THR A 245 35.19 12.82 -4.40
N GLU A 246 34.96 13.82 -5.24
CA GLU A 246 36.01 14.73 -5.70
C GLU A 246 36.48 15.67 -4.56
N LEU A 247 35.56 16.06 -3.69
CA LEU A 247 35.88 16.94 -2.56
C LEU A 247 36.87 16.30 -1.59
N VAL A 248 36.73 15.03 -1.28
CA VAL A 248 37.55 14.32 -0.28
C VAL A 248 38.68 13.50 -0.86
N LYS A 249 38.93 13.58 -2.17
CA LYS A 249 39.94 12.78 -2.88
C LYS A 249 41.37 13.11 -2.41
N GLY A 250 41.63 14.36 -2.00
CA GLY A 250 42.94 14.84 -1.56
C GLY A 250 43.21 14.72 -0.06
N VAL A 251 42.25 14.22 0.76
CA VAL A 251 42.44 14.14 2.22
C VAL A 251 43.36 12.99 2.61
N ASP A 252 44.13 13.18 3.68
CA ASP A 252 45.00 12.13 4.25
C ASP A 252 44.19 11.10 5.07
N PHE A 253 43.19 10.53 4.44
CA PHE A 253 42.40 9.44 4.99
C PHE A 253 42.07 8.45 3.91
N LYS A 254 42.83 7.34 3.85
CA LYS A 254 42.77 6.34 2.79
C LYS A 254 41.35 5.81 2.48
N VAL A 255 40.49 5.69 3.49
CA VAL A 255 39.10 5.24 3.30
C VAL A 255 38.33 6.18 2.39
N PHE A 256 38.68 7.46 2.32
CA PHE A 256 38.06 8.41 1.41
C PHE A 256 38.85 8.56 0.12
N SER A 257 40.16 8.79 0.22
CA SER A 257 41.00 9.09 -0.94
C SER A 257 41.16 7.93 -1.93
N GLU A 258 41.04 6.67 -1.48
CA GLU A 258 41.12 5.46 -2.32
C GLU A 258 39.75 4.90 -2.70
N ALA A 259 38.65 5.47 -2.21
CA ALA A 259 37.30 4.99 -2.52
C ALA A 259 36.87 5.42 -3.93
N PRO A 260 36.24 4.53 -4.70
CA PRO A 260 35.69 4.88 -6.03
C PRO A 260 34.55 5.90 -5.93
N ALA A 261 33.85 5.94 -4.81
CA ALA A 261 32.79 6.92 -4.52
C ALA A 261 32.65 7.13 -3.01
N VAL A 262 32.43 8.38 -2.60
CA VAL A 262 32.13 8.77 -1.23
C VAL A 262 30.82 9.55 -1.24
N LYS A 263 29.78 8.95 -0.64
CA LYS A 263 28.46 9.55 -0.50
C LYS A 263 28.17 9.90 0.96
N ALA A 264 27.46 10.98 1.19
CA ALA A 264 27.06 11.41 2.52
C ALA A 264 25.56 11.71 2.60
N ILE A 265 25.00 11.61 3.80
CA ILE A 265 23.65 12.07 4.14
C ILE A 265 23.80 13.19 5.15
N VAL A 266 23.14 14.31 4.92
CA VAL A 266 23.11 15.46 5.82
C VAL A 266 21.82 15.44 6.63
N VAL A 267 21.95 15.28 7.96
CA VAL A 267 20.81 15.33 8.88
C VAL A 267 20.78 16.72 9.51
N LYS A 268 19.96 17.61 8.94
CA LYS A 268 19.85 19.01 9.36
C LYS A 268 19.35 19.13 10.81
N ASN A 269 19.92 20.07 11.58
CA ASN A 269 19.52 20.38 12.97
C ASN A 269 19.59 19.16 13.93
N ALA A 270 20.54 18.27 13.73
CA ALA A 270 20.64 17.01 14.47
C ALA A 270 21.91 16.91 15.35
N ALA A 271 22.86 17.84 15.23
CA ALA A 271 24.14 17.76 15.94
C ALA A 271 23.99 17.55 17.46
N ASP A 272 23.04 18.27 18.09
CA ASP A 272 22.79 18.19 19.53
C ASP A 272 21.71 17.13 19.90
N LYS A 273 21.00 16.59 18.92
CA LYS A 273 19.92 15.59 19.15
C LYS A 273 20.43 14.16 19.28
N TYR A 274 21.57 13.84 18.66
CA TYR A 274 22.14 12.50 18.67
C TYR A 274 23.28 12.42 19.67
N SER A 275 23.10 11.58 20.68
CA SER A 275 24.19 11.23 21.60
C SER A 275 25.22 10.32 20.91
N ARG A 276 26.38 10.14 21.52
CA ARG A 276 27.38 9.17 21.03
C ARG A 276 26.78 7.76 20.89
N LYS A 277 26.00 7.35 21.88
CA LYS A 277 25.31 6.03 21.87
C LYS A 277 24.35 5.88 20.70
N ASP A 278 23.66 6.93 20.31
CA ASP A 278 22.73 6.88 19.17
C ASP A 278 23.49 6.75 17.85
N ILE A 279 24.61 7.45 17.72
CA ILE A 279 25.49 7.33 16.54
C ILE A 279 26.10 5.92 16.47
N ASP A 280 26.53 5.35 17.59
CA ASP A 280 27.05 3.97 17.63
C ASP A 280 25.97 2.96 17.16
N LYS A 281 24.70 3.17 17.50
CA LYS A 281 23.60 2.36 16.95
C LYS A 281 23.46 2.51 15.43
N LEU A 282 23.58 3.74 14.89
CA LEU A 282 23.54 3.97 13.46
C LEU A 282 24.70 3.28 12.73
N ILE A 283 25.89 3.26 13.33
CA ILE A 283 27.05 2.52 12.82
C ILE A 283 26.73 1.01 12.74
N GLU A 284 26.14 0.45 13.79
CA GLU A 284 25.75 -0.96 13.80
C GLU A 284 24.64 -1.27 12.78
N GLN A 285 23.67 -0.39 12.62
CA GLN A 285 22.66 -0.54 11.57
C GLN A 285 23.30 -0.51 10.18
N ALA A 286 24.20 0.42 9.90
CA ALA A 286 24.90 0.46 8.63
C ALA A 286 25.65 -0.85 8.34
N LYS A 287 26.32 -1.42 9.36
CA LYS A 287 26.98 -2.74 9.23
C LYS A 287 26.00 -3.88 8.94
N GLN A 288 24.83 -3.89 9.58
CA GLN A 288 23.78 -4.89 9.31
C GLN A 288 23.30 -4.84 7.86
N HIS A 289 23.34 -3.65 7.23
CA HIS A 289 23.05 -3.45 5.81
C HIS A 289 24.27 -3.61 4.88
N GLY A 290 25.36 -4.18 5.38
CA GLY A 290 26.55 -4.55 4.56
C GLY A 290 27.65 -3.49 4.49
N ALA A 291 27.50 -2.33 5.14
CA ALA A 291 28.58 -1.36 5.20
C ALA A 291 29.70 -1.83 6.13
N LYS A 292 30.97 -1.54 5.78
CA LYS A 292 32.13 -1.84 6.66
C LYS A 292 32.20 -0.93 7.89
N GLY A 293 31.52 0.21 7.84
CA GLY A 293 31.43 1.21 8.89
C GLY A 293 30.65 2.43 8.43
N LEU A 294 30.49 3.41 9.33
CA LEU A 294 29.85 4.68 9.04
C LEU A 294 30.77 5.80 9.60
N ALA A 295 31.40 6.56 8.72
CA ALA A 295 32.11 7.77 9.09
C ALA A 295 31.11 8.89 9.39
N TRP A 296 31.36 9.71 10.40
CA TRP A 296 30.48 10.80 10.75
C TRP A 296 31.20 12.00 11.27
N VAL A 297 30.63 13.18 11.05
CA VAL A 297 31.02 14.46 11.66
C VAL A 297 29.76 15.18 12.14
N LYS A 298 29.91 15.98 13.15
CA LYS A 298 28.92 16.97 13.58
C LYS A 298 29.44 18.36 13.22
N PHE A 299 28.58 19.20 12.74
CA PHE A 299 28.87 20.60 12.47
C PHE A 299 28.10 21.46 13.48
N THR A 300 28.81 22.16 14.34
CA THR A 300 28.24 22.98 15.41
C THR A 300 29.02 24.29 15.50
N SER A 301 28.31 25.42 15.41
CA SER A 301 28.90 26.75 15.57
C SER A 301 30.12 27.06 14.66
N GLY A 302 30.12 26.47 13.45
CA GLY A 302 31.19 26.67 12.48
C GLY A 302 32.36 25.70 12.59
N GLU A 303 32.33 24.75 13.53
CA GLU A 303 33.38 23.77 13.73
C GLU A 303 32.92 22.33 13.46
N LEU A 304 33.81 21.52 12.89
CA LEU A 304 33.60 20.08 12.69
C LEU A 304 34.09 19.31 13.92
N ALA A 305 33.25 18.42 14.42
CA ALA A 305 33.57 17.51 15.52
C ALA A 305 33.25 16.07 15.13
N GLY A 306 34.08 15.12 15.53
CA GLY A 306 33.86 13.69 15.27
C GLY A 306 35.14 12.95 14.88
N PRO A 307 35.09 11.63 14.69
CA PRO A 307 36.28 10.80 14.46
C PRO A 307 37.09 11.17 13.22
N VAL A 308 36.39 11.62 12.17
CA VAL A 308 37.03 11.98 10.89
C VAL A 308 37.17 13.49 10.69
N ALA A 309 36.74 14.33 11.64
CA ALA A 309 36.77 15.79 11.55
C ALA A 309 38.18 16.33 11.27
N LYS A 310 39.23 15.77 11.93
CA LYS A 310 40.61 16.15 11.74
C LYS A 310 41.15 16.05 10.31
N PHE A 311 40.56 15.20 9.49
CA PHE A 311 40.93 15.02 8.07
C PHE A 311 40.16 15.96 7.14
N LEU A 312 39.12 16.62 7.65
CA LEU A 312 38.17 17.43 6.89
C LEU A 312 38.20 18.92 7.29
N THR A 313 39.10 19.31 8.17
CA THR A 313 39.17 20.68 8.72
C THR A 313 39.32 21.72 7.62
N ASP A 314 40.19 21.45 6.64
CA ASP A 314 40.49 22.37 5.54
C ASP A 314 39.33 22.46 4.53
N LEU A 315 38.38 21.53 4.59
CA LEU A 315 37.18 21.45 3.73
C LEU A 315 35.88 21.86 4.44
N SER A 316 36.01 22.49 5.60
CA SER A 316 34.88 22.84 6.47
C SER A 316 33.89 23.78 5.78
N SER A 317 34.37 24.74 4.97
CA SER A 317 33.51 25.67 4.21
C SER A 317 32.77 25.00 3.09
N GLU A 318 33.44 24.12 2.34
CA GLU A 318 32.86 23.37 1.22
C GLU A 318 31.83 22.34 1.70
N LEU A 319 32.11 21.66 2.81
CA LEU A 319 31.19 20.73 3.44
C LEU A 319 29.93 21.38 4.01
N THR A 320 30.04 22.66 4.38
CA THR A 320 28.88 23.45 4.84
C THR A 320 28.01 23.91 3.70
N ALA A 321 28.60 24.08 2.52
CA ALA A 321 27.87 24.50 1.32
C ALA A 321 27.21 23.33 0.56
N ALA A 322 27.69 22.11 0.78
CA ALA A 322 27.15 20.88 0.22
C ALA A 322 25.97 20.35 1.04
#